data_cfb6cf3427d3c8c92f6fd6641d473ac7
#
_entry.id   cfb6cf3427d3c8c92f6fd6641d473ac7
#
_cell.length_a   1.000
_cell.length_b   1.000
_cell.length_c   1.000
_cell.angle_alpha   90.00
_cell.angle_beta   90.00
_cell.angle_gamma   90.00
#
_symmetry.space_group_name_H-M   'P 1'
#
loop_
_entity.id
_entity.type
_entity.pdbx_description
1 polymer ?
#
loop_
_entity_poly.entity_id
_entity_poly.type
_entity_poly.pdbx_seq_one_letter_code
_entity_poly.pdbx_strand_id
1 'polypeptide(L)' 'MATYTFSLSSSESARQAGVIQSASFEEALRLVGERMPVEEGDTLEIGVKGFPPARYECAQALLDGTVFWQPARLAA' A
#
# COMPACT_ATOMS: atom_id res chain seq x y z
N MET A 1 -14.11 -11.69 5.47
CA MET A 1 -12.79 -11.26 5.03
C MET A 1 -12.82 -10.89 3.57
N ALA A 2 -12.20 -9.79 3.22
CA ALA A 2 -12.11 -9.36 1.83
C ALA A 2 -10.72 -9.63 1.28
N THR A 3 -10.65 -9.83 -0.03
CA THR A 3 -9.38 -9.99 -0.74
C THR A 3 -9.03 -8.68 -1.41
N TYR A 4 -7.87 -8.15 -1.07
CA TYR A 4 -7.35 -6.91 -1.65
C TYR A 4 -6.18 -7.23 -2.57
N THR A 5 -6.16 -6.58 -3.73
CA THR A 5 -5.00 -6.61 -4.60
C THR A 5 -4.19 -5.35 -4.37
N PHE A 6 -2.88 -5.48 -4.41
CA PHE A 6 -2.02 -4.31 -4.21
C PHE A 6 -0.86 -4.30 -5.21
N SER A 7 -0.36 -3.10 -5.44
CA SER A 7 0.81 -2.88 -6.27
C SER A 7 1.65 -1.78 -5.61
N LEU A 8 2.83 -2.12 -5.17
CA LEU A 8 3.77 -1.20 -4.54
C LEU A 8 4.86 -0.84 -5.52
N SER A 9 5.11 0.44 -5.71
CA SER A 9 6.15 0.91 -6.61
C SER A 9 6.97 2.02 -5.96
N SER A 10 8.24 2.06 -6.29
CA SER A 10 9.13 3.14 -5.90
C SER A 10 9.71 3.81 -7.14
N SER A 11 10.30 4.98 -6.94
CA SER A 11 10.90 5.72 -8.06
C SER A 11 12.09 5.00 -8.69
N GLU A 12 12.72 4.08 -7.96
CA GLU A 12 13.95 3.42 -8.40
C GLU A 12 13.85 1.91 -8.50
N SER A 13 12.77 1.32 -8.01
CA SER A 13 12.64 -0.13 -7.92
C SER A 13 11.51 -0.66 -8.76
N ALA A 14 11.60 -1.93 -9.09
CA ALA A 14 10.55 -2.62 -9.80
C ALA A 14 9.28 -2.67 -8.95
N ARG A 15 8.13 -2.65 -9.65
CA ARG A 15 6.84 -2.81 -9.02
C ARG A 15 6.70 -4.19 -8.39
N GLN A 16 6.17 -4.22 -7.18
CA GLN A 16 5.81 -5.45 -6.50
C GLN A 16 4.30 -5.50 -6.34
N ALA A 17 3.71 -6.62 -6.72
CA ALA A 17 2.26 -6.78 -6.67
C ALA A 17 1.90 -8.06 -5.95
N GLY A 18 0.73 -8.09 -5.35
CA GLY A 18 0.27 -9.27 -4.63
C GLY A 18 -1.17 -9.14 -4.19
N VAL A 19 -1.54 -10.07 -3.31
CA VAL A 19 -2.90 -10.18 -2.79
C VAL A 19 -2.82 -10.31 -1.27
N ILE A 20 -3.73 -9.62 -0.59
CA ILE A 20 -3.84 -9.69 0.87
C ILE A 20 -5.28 -9.94 1.25
N GLN A 21 -5.50 -10.89 2.15
CA GLN A 21 -6.81 -11.09 2.76
C GLN A 21 -6.83 -10.38 4.11
N SER A 22 -7.87 -9.60 4.35
CA SER A 22 -7.96 -8.79 5.54
C SER A 22 -9.41 -8.54 5.93
N ALA A 23 -9.64 -8.28 7.20
CA ALA A 23 -10.97 -7.96 7.72
C ALA A 23 -11.40 -6.55 7.36
N SER A 24 -10.45 -5.64 7.11
CA SER A 24 -10.75 -4.26 6.78
C SER A 24 -9.69 -3.69 5.85
N PHE A 25 -10.03 -2.57 5.22
CA PHE A 25 -9.10 -1.85 4.36
C PHE A 25 -7.91 -1.30 5.14
N GLU A 26 -8.14 -0.77 6.33
CA GLU A 26 -7.08 -0.26 7.18
C GLU A 26 -6.10 -1.36 7.58
N GLU A 27 -6.61 -2.53 7.92
CA GLU A 27 -5.77 -3.67 8.24
C GLU A 27 -4.96 -4.11 7.02
N ALA A 28 -5.55 -4.06 5.83
CA ALA A 28 -4.82 -4.40 4.60
C ALA A 28 -3.63 -3.46 4.39
N LEU A 29 -3.81 -2.17 4.61
CA LEU A 29 -2.72 -1.20 4.52
C LEU A 29 -1.61 -1.51 5.52
N ARG A 30 -1.98 -1.84 6.75
CA ARG A 30 -1.00 -2.21 7.78
C ARG A 30 -0.23 -3.46 7.39
N LEU A 31 -0.91 -4.47 6.86
CA LEU A 31 -0.27 -5.71 6.45
C LEU A 31 0.70 -5.50 5.30
N VAL A 32 0.40 -4.63 4.35
CA VAL A 32 1.35 -4.30 3.29
C VAL A 32 2.62 -3.73 3.90
N GLY A 33 2.49 -2.80 4.84
CA GLY A 33 3.65 -2.21 5.49
C GLY A 33 4.50 -3.22 6.26
N GLU A 34 3.85 -4.24 6.85
CA GLU A 34 4.56 -5.28 7.59
C GLU A 34 5.25 -6.31 6.70
N ARG A 35 4.64 -6.64 5.57
CA ARG A 35 5.11 -7.72 4.70
C ARG A 35 6.05 -7.30 3.59
N MET A 36 5.99 -6.03 3.21
CA MET A 36 6.75 -5.52 2.07
C MET A 36 7.84 -4.56 2.54
N PRO A 37 8.98 -4.51 1.83
CA PRO A 37 10.03 -3.54 2.15
C PRO A 37 9.63 -2.15 1.66
N VAL A 38 8.79 -1.47 2.43
CA VAL A 38 8.28 -0.14 2.08
C VAL A 38 9.24 0.93 2.55
N GLU A 39 9.52 1.89 1.67
CA GLU A 39 10.33 3.04 1.99
C GLU A 39 9.53 4.33 1.87
N GLU A 40 9.98 5.36 2.53
CA GLU A 40 9.35 6.67 2.45
C GLU A 40 9.31 7.14 0.98
N GLY A 41 8.15 7.61 0.55
CA GLY A 41 7.96 8.04 -0.83
C GLY A 41 7.41 6.97 -1.76
N ASP A 42 7.36 5.71 -1.33
CA ASP A 42 6.80 4.65 -2.16
C ASP A 42 5.30 4.85 -2.37
N THR A 43 4.81 4.43 -3.53
CA THR A 43 3.40 4.54 -3.90
C THR A 43 2.75 3.17 -3.86
N LEU A 44 1.60 3.10 -3.22
CA LEU A 44 0.79 1.89 -3.12
C LEU A 44 -0.55 2.10 -3.82
N GLU A 45 -0.88 1.19 -4.74
CA GLU A 45 -2.24 1.07 -5.24
C GLU A 45 -2.84 -0.16 -4.61
N ILE A 46 -4.01 -0.01 -4.00
CA ILE A 46 -4.69 -1.12 -3.33
C ILE A 46 -6.17 -1.05 -3.64
N GLY A 47 -6.76 -2.18 -3.94
CA GLY A 47 -8.16 -2.23 -4.29
C GLY A 47 -8.81 -3.55 -4.01
N VAL A 48 -10.12 -3.56 -4.08
CA VAL A 48 -10.94 -4.75 -3.95
C VAL A 48 -11.77 -4.89 -5.22
N LYS A 49 -12.04 -6.13 -5.60
CA LYS A 49 -12.78 -6.42 -6.82
C LYS A 49 -14.11 -5.68 -6.85
N GLY A 50 -14.38 -4.99 -7.94
CA GLY A 50 -15.62 -4.25 -8.13
C GLY A 50 -15.54 -2.78 -7.79
N PHE A 51 -14.39 -2.31 -7.27
CA PHE A 51 -14.20 -0.91 -6.90
C PHE A 51 -12.92 -0.37 -7.50
N PRO A 52 -12.86 0.94 -7.80
CA PRO A 52 -11.62 1.54 -8.27
C PRO A 52 -10.52 1.43 -7.21
N PRO A 53 -9.27 1.22 -7.61
CA PRO A 53 -8.18 1.15 -6.63
C PRO A 53 -7.94 2.50 -5.97
N ALA A 54 -7.58 2.46 -4.71
CA ALA A 54 -7.14 3.64 -3.97
C ALA A 54 -5.63 3.75 -4.07
N ARG A 55 -5.12 4.98 -4.10
CA ARG A 55 -3.70 5.24 -4.20
C ARG A 55 -3.21 5.94 -2.93
N TYR A 56 -2.14 5.39 -2.38
CA TYR A 56 -1.52 5.92 -1.16
C TYR A 56 -0.03 6.12 -1.39
N GLU A 57 0.54 6.98 -0.57
CA GLU A 57 1.97 7.24 -0.56
C GLU A 57 2.49 7.01 0.85
N CYS A 58 3.66 6.41 0.97
CA CYS A 58 4.28 6.20 2.27
C CYS A 58 4.82 7.52 2.79
N ALA A 59 4.21 8.04 3.86
CA ALA A 59 4.64 9.28 4.49
C ALA A 59 5.84 9.04 5.39
N GLN A 60 5.88 7.89 6.06
CA GLN A 60 6.97 7.55 6.97
C GLN A 60 7.03 6.04 7.15
N ALA A 61 8.24 5.49 7.14
CA ALA A 61 8.47 4.09 7.44
C ALA A 61 9.44 4.01 8.62
N LEU A 62 9.03 3.33 9.68
CA LEU A 62 9.83 3.19 10.89
C LEU A 62 10.63 1.89 10.86
N LEU A 63 11.68 1.83 11.67
CA LEU A 63 12.56 0.68 11.71
C LEU A 63 11.87 -0.58 12.23
N ASP A 64 10.81 -0.43 13.01
CA ASP A 64 10.06 -1.57 13.54
C ASP A 64 9.06 -2.16 12.56
N GLY A 65 8.98 -1.64 11.35
CA GLY A 65 8.05 -2.10 10.33
C GLY A 65 6.75 -1.32 10.25
N THR A 66 6.55 -0.34 11.12
CA THR A 66 5.36 0.50 11.09
C THR A 66 5.45 1.46 9.91
N VAL A 67 4.41 1.50 9.10
CA VAL A 67 4.33 2.38 7.93
C VAL A 67 3.12 3.29 8.07
N PHE A 68 3.32 4.56 7.83
CA PHE A 68 2.25 5.56 7.82
C PHE A 68 1.93 5.92 6.38
N TRP A 69 0.69 5.63 5.99
CA TRP A 69 0.20 5.89 4.64
C TRP A 69 -0.63 7.17 4.61
N GLN A 70 -0.50 7.92 3.54
CA GLN A 70 -1.35 9.08 3.28
C GLN A 70 -1.90 8.98 1.87
N PRO A 71 -3.10 9.52 1.61
CA PRO A 71 -3.65 9.51 0.25
C PRO A 71 -2.70 10.22 -0.70
N ALA A 72 -2.41 9.58 -1.83
CA ALA A 72 -1.57 10.19 -2.84
C ALA A 72 -2.32 11.34 -3.50
N ARG A 73 -1.64 12.46 -3.71
CA ARG A 73 -2.23 13.58 -4.41
C ARG A 73 -2.31 13.25 -5.90
N LEU A 74 -3.47 13.50 -6.47
CA LEU A 74 -3.59 13.45 -7.90
C LEU A 74 -2.82 14.63 -8.46
N ALA A 75 -1.98 14.37 -9.45
CA ALA A 75 -1.30 15.45 -10.16
C ALA A 75 -2.37 16.33 -10.81
N ALA A 76 -2.34 17.59 -10.46
CA ALA A 76 -3.28 18.55 -11.04
C ALA A 76 -2.91 18.81 -12.49
#